data_cd098de2d07da3705c19f304fae41b74
#
_entry.id   cd098de2d07da3705c19f304fae41b74
#
_cell.length_a   1.000
_cell.length_b   1.000
_cell.length_c   1.000
_cell.angle_alpha   90.00
_cell.angle_beta   90.00
_cell.angle_gamma   90.00
#
_symmetry.space_group_name_H-M   'P 1'
#
loop_
_entity.id
_entity.type
_entity.pdbx_description
1 polymer ?
#
loop_
_entity_poly.entity_id
_entity_poly.type
_entity_poly.pdbx_seq_one_letter_code
_entity_poly.pdbx_strand_id
1 'polypeptide(L)'
;MKIEVNCMAKSRETALYYDPESGERAQQVKTVLVCMGARIKNIAAADFAQTVGFALGRAGFAQSADTAEAPEQPMLVDGFTSKRLDVLLRELRQHGVSVPYKAIVTEHNLPWTLRALYDELVREREAMHG
;
A
#
# COMPACT_ATOMS: atom_id res chain seq x y z
N MET A 1 -18.33 -24.46 -1.65
CA MET A 1 -18.03 -23.93 -1.61
C MET A 1 -17.84 -23.24 -1.53
N LYS A 2 -17.62 -22.89 -1.30
CA LYS A 2 -17.38 -22.12 -1.14
C LYS A 2 -16.63 -21.61 -0.96
N ILE A 3 -16.18 -21.63 -0.68
CA ILE A 3 -15.59 -21.29 -0.42
C ILE A 3 -15.08 -20.68 -0.52
N GLU A 4 -14.81 -20.86 -0.15
CA GLU A 4 -14.18 -20.22 -0.38
C GLU A 4 -13.98 -19.15 -0.87
N VAL A 5 -13.77 -19.13 -1.43
CA VAL A 5 -14.07 -17.99 -2.24
C VAL A 5 -14.64 -16.85 -1.47
N ASN A 6 -15.55 -17.18 -0.65
CA ASN A 6 -16.15 -16.17 0.18
C ASN A 6 -15.19 -15.51 1.09
N CYS A 7 -14.10 -16.17 1.41
CA CYS A 7 -13.08 -15.56 2.25
C CYS A 7 -12.55 -14.30 1.62
N MET A 8 -12.35 -14.35 0.32
CA MET A 8 -11.82 -13.21 -0.37
C MET A 8 -12.81 -12.06 -0.37
N ALA A 9 -14.06 -12.38 -0.63
CA ALA A 9 -15.08 -11.35 -0.70
C ALA A 9 -15.31 -10.67 0.63
N LYS A 10 -14.95 -11.33 1.72
CA LYS A 10 -15.18 -10.79 3.05
C LYS A 10 -14.02 -10.01 3.62
N SER A 11 -12.89 -10.04 2.95
CA SER A 11 -11.74 -9.31 3.46
C SER A 11 -12.01 -7.83 3.40
N ARG A 12 -11.73 -7.14 4.50
CA ARG A 12 -11.80 -5.68 4.55
C ARG A 12 -10.43 -5.06 4.47
N GLU A 13 -9.44 -5.90 4.32
CA GLU A 13 -8.07 -5.43 4.18
C GLU A 13 -7.91 -4.70 2.87
N THR A 14 -7.33 -3.54 2.92
CA THR A 14 -7.09 -2.71 1.75
C THR A 14 -5.62 -2.40 1.65
N ALA A 15 -5.09 -2.52 0.46
CA ALA A 15 -3.72 -2.13 0.17
C ALA A 15 -3.73 -0.98 -0.81
N LEU A 16 -2.93 0.04 -0.52
CA LEU A 16 -2.71 1.15 -1.43
C LEU A 16 -1.41 0.86 -2.15
N TYR A 17 -1.42 0.94 -3.46
CA TYR A 17 -0.23 0.65 -4.24
C TYR A 17 0.04 1.75 -5.25
N TYR A 18 1.28 2.20 -5.27
CA TYR A 18 1.76 3.18 -6.22
C TYR A 18 2.96 2.60 -6.96
N ASP A 19 2.95 2.68 -8.29
CA ASP A 19 4.09 2.25 -9.09
C ASP A 19 4.18 3.19 -10.29
N PRO A 20 5.25 3.98 -10.37
CA PRO A 20 5.38 4.94 -11.48
C PRO A 20 5.56 4.27 -12.83
N GLU A 21 5.97 3.00 -12.86
CA GLU A 21 6.20 2.30 -14.10
C GLU A 21 5.01 1.50 -14.60
N SER A 22 4.14 1.09 -13.70
CA SER A 22 2.92 0.34 -14.05
C SER A 22 3.18 -0.87 -14.95
N GLY A 23 4.32 -1.51 -14.77
CA GLY A 23 4.71 -2.64 -15.63
C GLY A 23 4.46 -3.99 -14.98
N GLU A 24 5.36 -4.92 -15.25
CA GLU A 24 5.23 -6.29 -14.78
C GLU A 24 5.19 -6.37 -13.26
N ARG A 25 6.01 -5.58 -12.58
CA ARG A 25 6.02 -5.56 -11.13
C ARG A 25 4.64 -5.20 -10.58
N ALA A 26 4.00 -4.18 -11.15
CA ALA A 26 2.68 -3.77 -10.70
C ALA A 26 1.67 -4.90 -10.89
N GLN A 27 1.74 -5.60 -12.02
CA GLN A 27 0.86 -6.72 -12.28
C GLN A 27 1.06 -7.83 -11.25
N GLN A 28 2.30 -8.13 -10.91
CA GLN A 28 2.60 -9.21 -9.97
C GLN A 28 2.15 -8.85 -8.57
N VAL A 29 2.35 -7.59 -8.15
CA VAL A 29 1.86 -7.14 -6.84
C VAL A 29 0.34 -7.28 -6.77
N LYS A 30 -0.35 -6.85 -7.82
CA LYS A 30 -1.81 -6.95 -7.84
C LYS A 30 -2.28 -8.39 -7.80
N THR A 31 -1.60 -9.27 -8.52
CA THR A 31 -1.94 -10.69 -8.50
C THR A 31 -1.83 -11.26 -7.08
N VAL A 32 -0.74 -10.95 -6.40
CA VAL A 32 -0.56 -11.42 -5.02
C VAL A 32 -1.69 -10.90 -4.12
N LEU A 33 -2.00 -9.62 -4.22
CA LEU A 33 -3.04 -9.03 -3.37
C LEU A 33 -4.41 -9.61 -3.66
N VAL A 34 -4.73 -9.84 -4.94
CA VAL A 34 -6.00 -10.46 -5.32
C VAL A 34 -6.08 -11.86 -4.74
N CYS A 35 -5.01 -12.63 -4.84
CA CYS A 35 -4.99 -13.99 -4.31
C CYS A 35 -5.17 -14.01 -2.79
N MET A 36 -4.77 -12.95 -2.11
CA MET A 36 -4.97 -12.83 -0.67
C MET A 36 -6.35 -12.31 -0.30
N GLY A 37 -7.16 -11.96 -1.30
CA GLY A 37 -8.49 -11.45 -1.05
C GLY A 37 -8.52 -10.00 -0.57
N ALA A 38 -7.45 -9.27 -0.78
CA ALA A 38 -7.36 -7.88 -0.36
C ALA A 38 -7.95 -6.96 -1.42
N ARG A 39 -8.46 -5.82 -0.98
CA ARG A 39 -8.86 -4.75 -1.88
C ARG A 39 -7.63 -3.96 -2.27
N ILE A 40 -7.57 -3.57 -3.51
CA ILE A 40 -6.45 -2.81 -4.02
C ILE A 40 -6.94 -1.44 -4.46
N LYS A 41 -6.30 -0.41 -3.94
CA LYS A 41 -6.53 0.94 -4.42
C LYS A 41 -5.23 1.46 -5.02
N ASN A 42 -5.29 1.84 -6.27
CA ASN A 42 -4.13 2.40 -6.94
C ASN A 42 -3.98 3.86 -6.54
N ILE A 43 -2.77 4.24 -6.19
CA ILE A 43 -2.43 5.62 -5.89
C ILE A 43 -1.93 6.24 -7.17
N ALA A 44 -2.55 7.34 -7.58
CA ALA A 44 -2.08 8.09 -8.74
C ALA A 44 -1.04 9.11 -8.31
N ALA A 45 -0.27 9.58 -9.27
CA ALA A 45 0.75 10.60 -8.99
C ALA A 45 0.15 11.83 -8.32
N ALA A 46 -1.08 12.17 -8.68
CA ALA A 46 -1.75 13.36 -8.14
C ALA A 46 -2.25 13.18 -6.70
N ASP A 47 -2.17 11.96 -6.16
CA ASP A 47 -2.77 11.67 -4.87
C ASP A 47 -1.84 11.87 -3.67
N PHE A 48 -0.60 12.28 -3.89
CA PHE A 48 0.39 12.27 -2.81
C PHE A 48 0.21 13.39 -1.78
N ALA A 49 -0.66 14.36 -2.06
CA ALA A 49 -1.05 15.34 -1.05
C ALA A 49 -2.24 14.86 -0.21
N GLN A 50 -2.86 13.75 -0.58
CA GLN A 50 -3.96 13.19 0.20
C GLN A 50 -3.42 12.43 1.41
N THR A 51 -4.23 12.39 2.48
CA THR A 51 -3.84 11.61 3.65
C THR A 51 -4.04 10.13 3.39
N VAL A 52 -3.32 9.31 4.18
CA VAL A 52 -3.50 7.86 4.15
C VAL A 52 -4.98 7.52 4.44
N GLY A 53 -5.56 8.19 5.44
CA GLY A 53 -6.95 7.95 5.80
C GLY A 53 -7.92 8.26 4.67
N PHE A 54 -7.71 9.38 3.97
CA PHE A 54 -8.57 9.70 2.84
C PHE A 54 -8.39 8.67 1.71
N ALA A 55 -7.17 8.29 1.41
CA ALA A 55 -6.90 7.32 0.35
C ALA A 55 -7.55 5.97 0.64
N LEU A 56 -7.64 5.61 1.93
CA LEU A 56 -8.29 4.37 2.33
C LEU A 56 -9.81 4.50 2.39
N GLY A 57 -10.34 5.70 2.26
CA GLY A 57 -11.78 5.93 2.36
C GLY A 57 -12.28 5.95 3.79
N ARG A 58 -11.42 6.27 4.75
CA ARG A 58 -11.82 6.33 6.15
C ARG A 58 -12.60 7.59 6.45
N ALA A 59 -13.62 7.45 7.29
CA ALA A 59 -14.41 8.59 7.72
C ALA A 59 -13.54 9.58 8.52
N GLY A 60 -13.82 10.85 8.39
CA GLY A 60 -13.11 11.87 9.13
C GLY A 60 -11.90 12.45 8.42
N PHE A 61 -11.62 11.99 7.22
CA PHE A 61 -10.48 12.49 6.43
C PHE A 61 -11.02 13.12 5.14
N ALA A 62 -10.75 14.39 4.95
CA ALA A 62 -11.25 15.14 3.81
C ALA A 62 -10.25 15.18 2.69
N GLN A 63 -10.75 15.31 1.48
CA GLN A 63 -9.88 15.48 0.32
C GLN A 63 -9.14 16.81 0.42
N SER A 64 -7.84 16.78 0.12
CA SER A 64 -7.02 17.97 0.10
C SER A 64 -6.98 18.55 -1.31
N ALA A 65 -6.96 19.87 -1.40
CA ALA A 65 -6.77 20.56 -2.67
C ALA A 65 -5.28 20.81 -2.94
N ASP A 66 -4.42 20.46 -2.01
CA ASP A 66 -2.99 20.66 -2.16
C ASP A 66 -2.40 19.69 -3.18
N THR A 67 -1.18 19.97 -3.59
CA THR A 67 -0.43 19.08 -4.48
C THR A 67 0.86 18.70 -3.80
N ALA A 68 1.39 17.54 -4.18
CA ALA A 68 2.66 17.07 -3.69
C ALA A 68 3.34 16.31 -4.82
N GLU A 69 4.65 16.31 -4.80
CA GLU A 69 5.42 15.63 -5.82
C GLU A 69 5.30 14.13 -5.70
N ALA A 70 5.08 13.45 -6.82
CA ALA A 70 5.00 12.00 -6.83
C ALA A 70 6.40 11.42 -6.72
N PRO A 71 6.58 10.34 -5.93
CA PRO A 71 7.89 9.72 -5.80
C PRO A 71 8.26 8.92 -7.03
N GLU A 72 9.56 8.64 -7.14
CA GLU A 72 10.09 7.90 -8.28
C GLU A 72 10.07 6.39 -8.06
N GLN A 73 9.86 5.94 -6.83
CA GLN A 73 9.89 4.53 -6.48
C GLN A 73 8.52 4.04 -6.06
N PRO A 74 8.24 2.75 -6.23
CA PRO A 74 6.94 2.21 -5.83
C PRO A 74 6.79 2.15 -4.32
N MET A 75 5.54 2.25 -3.86
CA MET A 75 5.22 2.20 -2.45
C MET A 75 3.96 1.36 -2.24
N LEU A 76 4.00 0.50 -1.25
CA LEU A 76 2.86 -0.33 -0.86
C LEU A 76 2.51 0.00 0.58
N VAL A 77 1.25 0.36 0.81
CA VAL A 77 0.75 0.65 2.15
C VAL A 77 -0.39 -0.32 2.40
N ASP A 78 -0.26 -1.16 3.42
CA ASP A 78 -1.26 -2.19 3.66
C ASP A 78 -1.88 -2.06 5.05
N GLY A 79 -3.15 -2.47 5.16
CA GLY A 79 -3.88 -2.49 6.40
C GLY A 79 -4.04 -3.89 6.97
N PHE A 80 -3.06 -4.74 6.75
CA PHE A 80 -3.13 -6.14 7.16
C PHE A 80 -2.74 -6.32 8.62
N THR A 81 -3.22 -7.42 9.20
CA THR A 81 -2.71 -7.85 10.50
C THR A 81 -1.28 -8.36 10.33
N SER A 82 -0.58 -8.51 11.47
CA SER A 82 0.80 -9.00 11.42
C SER A 82 0.91 -10.35 10.73
N LYS A 83 -0.04 -11.23 11.00
CA LYS A 83 -0.05 -12.57 10.40
C LYS A 83 -0.23 -12.48 8.89
N ARG A 84 -1.15 -11.64 8.45
CA ARG A 84 -1.40 -11.47 7.02
C ARG A 84 -0.24 -10.77 6.33
N LEU A 85 0.40 -9.86 7.04
CA LEU A 85 1.58 -9.19 6.50
C LEU A 85 2.69 -10.20 6.19
N ASP A 86 2.91 -11.16 7.11
CA ASP A 86 3.91 -12.21 6.86
C ASP A 86 3.59 -13.01 5.61
N VAL A 87 2.31 -13.31 5.39
CA VAL A 87 1.88 -14.00 4.18
C VAL A 87 2.18 -13.14 2.95
N LEU A 88 1.85 -11.86 3.01
CA LEU A 88 2.08 -10.95 1.89
C LEU A 88 3.57 -10.91 1.51
N LEU A 89 4.43 -10.75 2.51
CA LEU A 89 5.87 -10.65 2.25
C LEU A 89 6.41 -11.94 1.65
N ARG A 90 5.93 -13.08 2.13
CA ARG A 90 6.34 -14.37 1.59
C ARG A 90 5.90 -14.53 0.14
N GLU A 91 4.65 -14.18 -0.15
CA GLU A 91 4.11 -14.32 -1.49
C GLU A 91 4.83 -13.40 -2.48
N LEU A 92 5.14 -12.18 -2.06
CA LEU A 92 5.89 -11.28 -2.92
C LEU A 92 7.26 -11.87 -3.26
N ARG A 93 7.95 -12.45 -2.26
CA ARG A 93 9.24 -13.08 -2.49
C ARG A 93 9.13 -14.26 -3.45
N GLN A 94 8.08 -15.06 -3.29
CA GLN A 94 7.88 -16.23 -4.15
C GLN A 94 7.61 -15.84 -5.60
N HIS A 95 7.02 -14.67 -5.80
CA HIS A 95 6.78 -14.17 -7.16
C HIS A 95 7.96 -13.35 -7.68
N GLY A 96 9.03 -13.24 -6.91
CA GLY A 96 10.21 -12.50 -7.34
C GLY A 96 10.00 -11.00 -7.38
N VAL A 97 9.07 -10.50 -6.58
CA VAL A 97 8.71 -9.08 -6.60
C VAL A 97 9.33 -8.38 -5.41
N SER A 98 9.96 -7.25 -5.66
CA SER A 98 10.52 -6.41 -4.62
C SER A 98 9.90 -5.02 -4.69
N VAL A 99 9.29 -4.60 -3.59
CA VAL A 99 8.77 -3.24 -3.44
C VAL A 99 9.63 -2.56 -2.39
N PRO A 100 10.41 -1.56 -2.76
CA PRO A 100 11.38 -0.99 -1.82
C PRO A 100 10.77 -0.27 -0.63
N TYR A 101 9.59 0.31 -0.78
CA TYR A 101 8.98 1.06 0.29
C TYR A 101 7.62 0.47 0.64
N LYS A 102 7.54 -0.10 1.85
CA LYS A 102 6.32 -0.74 2.35
C LYS A 102 6.02 -0.20 3.74
N ALA A 103 4.76 0.06 3.98
CA ALA A 103 4.30 0.56 5.28
C ALA A 103 3.03 -0.14 5.69
N ILE A 104 2.80 -0.20 7.00
CA ILE A 104 1.57 -0.71 7.58
C ILE A 104 0.73 0.47 8.02
N VAL A 105 -0.57 0.41 7.75
CA VAL A 105 -1.49 1.44 8.22
C VAL A 105 -1.60 1.36 9.74
N THR A 106 -1.44 2.51 10.41
CA THR A 106 -1.61 2.61 11.85
C THR A 106 -2.45 3.84 12.14
N GLU A 107 -3.00 3.92 13.35
CA GLU A 107 -3.70 5.12 13.76
C GLU A 107 -2.79 6.34 13.74
N HIS A 108 -1.51 6.10 13.95
CA HIS A 108 -0.52 7.17 13.96
C HIS A 108 -0.32 7.78 12.58
N ASN A 109 -0.30 6.98 11.52
CA ASN A 109 -0.02 7.50 10.19
C ASN A 109 -1.25 7.77 9.34
N LEU A 110 -2.44 7.45 9.81
CA LEU A 110 -3.67 7.78 9.07
C LEU A 110 -3.76 9.27 8.69
N PRO A 111 -3.39 10.22 9.57
CA PRO A 111 -3.48 11.63 9.20
C PRO A 111 -2.30 12.15 8.38
N TRP A 112 -1.29 11.34 8.14
CA TRP A 112 -0.16 11.76 7.32
C TRP A 112 -0.55 11.78 5.85
N THR A 113 0.03 12.71 5.09
CA THR A 113 -0.11 12.63 3.64
C THR A 113 0.69 11.45 3.13
N LEU A 114 0.30 10.96 1.96
CA LEU A 114 1.05 9.86 1.34
C LEU A 114 2.49 10.27 1.08
N ARG A 115 2.73 11.53 0.71
CA ARG A 115 4.09 12.01 0.50
C ARG A 115 4.90 12.00 1.79
N ALA A 116 4.29 12.43 2.91
CA ALA A 116 4.99 12.43 4.19
C ALA A 116 5.34 11.00 4.62
N LEU A 117 4.44 10.05 4.37
CA LEU A 117 4.71 8.66 4.67
C LEU A 117 5.86 8.13 3.82
N TYR A 118 5.84 8.44 2.54
CA TYR A 118 6.93 8.03 1.65
C TYR A 118 8.28 8.59 2.13
N ASP A 119 8.30 9.87 2.48
CA ASP A 119 9.54 10.51 2.95
C ASP A 119 10.06 9.85 4.22
N GLU A 120 9.16 9.44 5.11
CA GLU A 120 9.56 8.75 6.32
C GLU A 120 10.16 7.39 6.01
N LEU A 121 9.56 6.66 5.07
CA LEU A 121 10.10 5.36 4.66
C LEU A 121 11.49 5.50 4.04
N VAL A 122 11.71 6.57 3.29
CA VAL A 122 13.03 6.84 2.73
C VAL A 122 14.03 7.06 3.86
N ARG A 123 13.66 7.88 4.84
CA ARG A 123 14.57 8.15 5.98
C ARG A 123 14.89 6.87 6.75
N GLU A 124 13.88 6.03 6.98
CA GLU A 124 14.11 4.78 7.71
C GLU A 124 15.04 3.87 6.95
N ARG A 125 14.85 3.78 5.64
CA ARG A 125 15.69 2.92 4.82
C ARG A 125 17.13 3.42 4.80
N GLU A 126 17.31 4.73 4.70
CA GLU A 126 18.65 5.30 4.70
C GLU A 126 19.34 5.10 6.05
N ALA A 127 18.60 5.22 7.14
CA ALA A 127 19.16 4.98 8.46
C ALA A 127 19.61 3.54 8.65
N MET A 128 18.88 2.59 8.06
CA MET A 128 19.24 1.18 8.16
C MET A 128 20.45 0.82 7.32
N HIS A 129 20.68 1.56 6.26
CA HIS A 129 21.78 1.29 5.34
C HIS A 129 22.97 2.21 5.51
N GLY A 130 22.75 3.28 6.26
CA GLY A 130 23.82 4.23 6.55
C GLY A 130 24.60 3.80 7.75
#